data_089ec68ecb8a525a0bba3c45fb1e4527
#
_entry.id   089ec68ecb8a525a0bba3c45fb1e4527
#
_cell.length_a   1.000
_cell.length_b   1.000
_cell.length_c   1.000
_cell.angle_alpha   90.00
_cell.angle_beta   90.00
_cell.angle_gamma   90.00
#
_symmetry.space_group_name_H-M   'P 1'
#
loop_
_entity.id
_entity.type
_entity.pdbx_description
1 polymer ?
#
loop_
_entity_poly.entity_id
_entity_poly.type
_entity_poly.pdbx_seq_one_letter_code
_entity_poly.pdbx_strand_id
1 'polypeptide(L)'
;SPLARIQAENAISRIDYPSEIITMLEVADEDLTRPVHEMGGKGMFCTKLEKALLKNQIDCAIHSAKDCATIETEGTELLGVVYRGDPRDCVIGKHSLNQLPAGSRIGTSAPRRIEALKLIRPDCHVVEVRGNVNTRLNKINSGEVDALILGQSVIDRMGLDVPHHTISEEVILPAAGAGKVVVQV
;
A
#
# COMPACT_ATOMS: atom_id res chain seq x y z
N SER A 1 5.07 5.98 -7.82
CA SER A 1 3.84 6.57 -7.27
C SER A 1 4.16 7.74 -6.33
N PRO A 2 3.22 8.70 -6.09
CA PRO A 2 3.44 9.79 -5.13
C PRO A 2 3.83 9.27 -3.72
N LEU A 3 3.17 8.23 -3.24
CA LEU A 3 3.49 7.60 -1.96
C LEU A 3 4.91 7.04 -1.92
N ALA A 4 5.36 6.35 -2.97
CA ALA A 4 6.71 5.82 -3.04
C ALA A 4 7.78 6.92 -3.00
N ARG A 5 7.51 8.05 -3.66
CA ARG A 5 8.40 9.21 -3.60
C ARG A 5 8.51 9.79 -2.19
N ILE A 6 7.37 10.00 -1.50
CA ILE A 6 7.36 10.45 -0.09
C ILE A 6 8.14 9.47 0.81
N GLN A 7 8.04 8.17 0.57
CA GLN A 7 8.80 7.16 1.31
C GLN A 7 10.31 7.31 1.10
N ALA A 8 10.75 7.55 -0.15
CA ALA A 8 12.15 7.77 -0.47
C ALA A 8 12.66 9.09 0.12
N GLU A 9 11.91 10.19 0.01
CA GLU A 9 12.24 11.48 0.62
C GLU A 9 12.40 11.36 2.14
N ASN A 10 11.50 10.65 2.81
CA ASN A 10 11.58 10.39 4.25
C ASN A 10 12.79 9.48 4.63
N ALA A 11 13.19 8.57 3.77
CA ALA A 11 14.39 7.76 4.00
C ALA A 11 15.66 8.63 3.86
N ILE A 12 15.77 9.40 2.79
CA ILE A 12 16.91 10.28 2.51
C ILE A 12 17.08 11.32 3.62
N SER A 13 16.00 11.91 4.15
CA SER A 13 16.09 12.91 5.23
C SER A 13 16.77 12.40 6.51
N ARG A 14 17.02 11.10 6.60
CA ARG A 14 17.69 10.43 7.74
C ARG A 14 19.12 10.01 7.41
N ILE A 15 19.58 10.26 6.19
CA ILE A 15 20.91 9.93 5.71
C ILE A 15 21.67 11.23 5.54
N ASP A 16 22.78 11.40 6.26
CA ASP A 16 23.68 12.55 6.10
C ASP A 16 24.66 12.32 4.94
N TYR A 17 24.09 12.14 3.75
CA TYR A 17 24.85 11.92 2.52
C TYR A 17 24.07 12.48 1.31
N PRO A 18 24.73 13.16 0.35
CA PRO A 18 24.09 13.62 -0.87
C PRO A 18 23.44 12.45 -1.63
N SER A 19 22.13 12.53 -1.87
CA SER A 19 21.37 11.45 -2.47
C SER A 19 20.43 11.97 -3.54
N GLU A 20 20.27 11.21 -4.63
CA GLU A 20 19.32 11.47 -5.71
C GLU A 20 18.23 10.40 -5.74
N ILE A 21 16.98 10.83 -5.98
CA ILE A 21 15.85 9.91 -6.12
C ILE A 21 15.63 9.56 -7.59
N ILE A 22 15.85 8.29 -7.93
CA ILE A 22 15.53 7.73 -9.23
C ILE A 22 14.17 7.00 -9.11
N THR A 23 13.19 7.41 -9.92
CA THR A 23 11.86 6.78 -9.94
C THR A 23 11.74 5.80 -11.10
N MET A 24 11.24 4.59 -10.79
CA MET A 24 10.97 3.55 -11.79
C MET A 24 9.51 3.13 -11.72
N LEU A 25 8.92 2.75 -12.86
CA LEU A 25 7.58 2.16 -12.93
C LEU A 25 7.71 0.65 -12.87
N GLU A 26 7.04 0.02 -11.94
CA GLU A 26 6.97 -1.44 -11.85
C GLU A 26 5.93 -2.01 -12.82
N VAL A 27 6.08 -3.29 -13.18
CA VAL A 27 5.17 -3.98 -14.09
C VAL A 27 3.73 -3.96 -13.59
N ALA A 28 3.55 -4.07 -12.26
CA ALA A 28 2.24 -4.00 -11.63
C ALA A 28 1.57 -2.61 -11.72
N ASP A 29 2.35 -1.55 -11.91
CA ASP A 29 1.84 -0.20 -12.11
C ASP A 29 1.45 0.05 -13.59
N GLU A 30 2.05 -0.69 -14.52
CA GLU A 30 1.79 -0.59 -15.96
C GLU A 30 0.52 -1.36 -16.38
N ASP A 31 0.26 -2.53 -15.78
CA ASP A 31 -0.92 -3.35 -16.07
C ASP A 31 -2.00 -3.21 -14.99
N LEU A 32 -2.97 -2.37 -15.24
CA LEU A 32 -4.13 -2.18 -14.37
C LEU A 32 -5.31 -3.09 -14.71
N THR A 33 -5.19 -3.95 -15.71
CA THR A 33 -6.28 -4.78 -16.23
C THR A 33 -6.38 -6.14 -15.54
N ARG A 34 -5.25 -6.77 -15.21
CA ARG A 34 -5.21 -8.09 -14.57
C ARG A 34 -5.18 -7.97 -13.05
N PRO A 35 -5.90 -8.82 -12.30
CA PRO A 35 -5.81 -8.88 -10.85
C PRO A 35 -4.37 -9.11 -10.38
N VAL A 36 -3.94 -8.41 -9.31
CA VAL A 36 -2.55 -8.48 -8.80
C VAL A 36 -2.13 -9.92 -8.45
N HIS A 37 -3.06 -10.74 -7.94
CA HIS A 37 -2.77 -12.13 -7.57
C HIS A 37 -2.50 -13.04 -8.78
N GLU A 38 -2.95 -12.67 -9.98
CA GLU A 38 -2.68 -13.40 -11.22
C GLU A 38 -1.36 -12.99 -11.89
N MET A 39 -0.77 -11.87 -11.46
CA MET A 39 0.43 -11.30 -12.07
C MET A 39 1.74 -11.80 -11.44
N GLY A 40 1.75 -12.77 -10.53
CA GLY A 40 2.96 -13.36 -9.95
C GLY A 40 3.17 -13.15 -8.44
N GLY A 41 2.21 -12.53 -7.74
CA GLY A 41 2.22 -12.45 -6.28
C GLY A 41 3.12 -11.38 -5.68
N LYS A 42 3.59 -11.62 -4.43
CA LYS A 42 4.49 -10.71 -3.72
C LYS A 42 5.84 -10.60 -4.44
N GLY A 43 6.44 -9.43 -4.41
CA GLY A 43 7.74 -9.16 -5.02
C GLY A 43 7.67 -8.55 -6.42
N MET A 44 6.55 -8.67 -7.14
CA MET A 44 6.42 -8.06 -8.47
C MET A 44 6.46 -6.52 -8.47
N PHE A 45 6.27 -5.90 -7.30
CA PHE A 45 6.46 -4.47 -7.08
C PHE A 45 7.91 -4.08 -6.77
N CYS A 46 8.84 -5.03 -6.76
CA CYS A 46 10.25 -4.83 -6.47
C CYS A 46 11.16 -5.24 -7.62
N THR A 47 10.65 -5.97 -8.61
CA THR A 47 11.47 -6.65 -9.63
C THR A 47 12.36 -5.72 -10.45
N LYS A 48 11.87 -4.55 -10.86
CA LYS A 48 12.67 -3.60 -11.64
C LYS A 48 13.73 -2.92 -10.78
N LEU A 49 13.40 -2.62 -9.51
CA LEU A 49 14.33 -2.03 -8.56
C LEU A 49 15.44 -3.03 -8.20
N GLU A 50 15.10 -4.29 -7.94
CA GLU A 50 16.09 -5.35 -7.68
C GLU A 50 17.03 -5.57 -8.86
N LYS A 51 16.49 -5.57 -10.09
CA LYS A 51 17.33 -5.62 -11.30
C LYS A 51 18.26 -4.41 -11.45
N ALA A 52 17.83 -3.24 -11.01
CA ALA A 52 18.65 -2.03 -11.05
C ALA A 52 19.76 -2.08 -9.98
N LEU A 53 19.47 -2.61 -8.76
CA LEU A 53 20.47 -2.89 -7.73
C LEU A 53 21.53 -3.85 -8.26
N LEU A 54 21.14 -5.03 -8.76
CA LEU A 54 22.05 -6.05 -9.30
C LEU A 54 22.93 -5.55 -10.47
N LYS A 55 22.48 -4.51 -11.16
CA LYS A 55 23.24 -3.86 -12.26
C LYS A 55 24.03 -2.64 -11.81
N ASN A 56 24.07 -2.33 -10.51
CA ASN A 56 24.68 -1.12 -9.95
C ASN A 56 24.19 0.18 -10.62
N GLN A 57 22.92 0.22 -11.01
CA GLN A 57 22.26 1.41 -11.56
C GLN A 57 21.68 2.31 -10.47
N ILE A 58 21.44 1.75 -9.28
CA ILE A 58 21.07 2.43 -8.04
C ILE A 58 21.84 1.78 -6.90
N ASP A 59 22.10 2.54 -5.84
CA ASP A 59 22.82 2.08 -4.65
C ASP A 59 21.88 1.45 -3.61
N CYS A 60 20.62 1.89 -3.59
CA CYS A 60 19.60 1.32 -2.72
C CYS A 60 18.20 1.48 -3.30
N ALA A 61 17.28 0.63 -2.85
CA ALA A 61 15.86 0.70 -3.17
C ALA A 61 15.03 0.87 -1.89
N ILE A 62 14.00 1.70 -1.97
CA ILE A 62 13.08 1.97 -0.85
C ILE A 62 11.74 1.31 -1.13
N HIS A 63 11.31 0.43 -0.22
CA HIS A 63 10.10 -0.37 -0.37
C HIS A 63 9.13 -0.23 0.80
N SER A 64 7.84 -0.41 0.51
CA SER A 64 6.89 -0.83 1.55
C SER A 64 7.17 -2.30 1.89
N ALA A 65 7.51 -2.62 3.12
CA ALA A 65 7.91 -3.98 3.51
C ALA A 65 6.87 -5.06 3.18
N LYS A 66 5.58 -4.71 3.22
CA LYS A 66 4.47 -5.63 2.88
C LYS A 66 4.47 -6.09 1.42
N ASP A 67 5.15 -5.34 0.54
CA ASP A 67 5.18 -5.57 -0.91
C ASP A 67 6.46 -6.30 -1.34
N CYS A 68 7.45 -6.44 -0.43
CA CYS A 68 8.66 -7.23 -0.65
C CYS A 68 8.35 -8.72 -0.73
N ALA A 69 9.15 -9.45 -1.49
CA ALA A 69 9.11 -10.90 -1.55
C ALA A 69 9.48 -11.52 -0.19
N THR A 70 8.91 -12.69 0.11
CA THR A 70 9.23 -13.43 1.35
C THR A 70 10.64 -14.05 1.31
N ILE A 71 11.11 -14.36 0.11
CA ILE A 71 12.47 -14.84 -0.16
C ILE A 71 13.18 -13.70 -0.87
N GLU A 72 14.31 -13.29 -0.33
CA GLU A 72 15.12 -12.22 -0.91
C GLU A 72 15.71 -12.69 -2.25
N THR A 73 15.84 -11.76 -3.19
CA THR A 73 16.50 -12.01 -4.47
C THR A 73 17.99 -12.18 -4.24
N GLU A 74 18.57 -13.24 -4.76
CA GLU A 74 20.01 -13.51 -4.65
C GLU A 74 20.84 -12.31 -5.13
N GLY A 75 21.81 -11.90 -4.30
CA GLY A 75 22.63 -10.72 -4.53
C GLY A 75 22.04 -9.40 -4.05
N THR A 76 20.90 -9.43 -3.38
CA THR A 76 20.32 -8.25 -2.69
C THR A 76 20.11 -8.56 -1.21
N GLU A 77 20.03 -7.53 -0.37
CA GLU A 77 19.81 -7.65 1.07
C GLU A 77 18.86 -6.56 1.60
N LEU A 78 17.92 -6.94 2.47
CA LEU A 78 17.09 -5.99 3.20
C LEU A 78 17.84 -5.52 4.45
N LEU A 79 18.43 -4.32 4.40
CA LEU A 79 19.25 -3.78 5.50
C LEU A 79 18.45 -3.45 6.76
N GLY A 80 17.21 -3.03 6.62
CA GLY A 80 16.41 -2.70 7.79
C GLY A 80 15.24 -1.77 7.54
N VAL A 81 14.54 -1.45 8.64
CA VAL A 81 13.35 -0.61 8.65
C VAL A 81 13.74 0.84 8.91
N VAL A 82 13.52 1.73 7.94
CA VAL A 82 13.79 3.18 8.06
C VAL A 82 12.59 3.98 8.56
N TYR A 83 11.38 3.40 8.49
CA TYR A 83 10.18 4.04 9.01
C TYR A 83 9.18 2.98 9.51
N ARG A 84 8.51 3.31 10.63
CA ARG A 84 7.39 2.54 11.19
C ARG A 84 6.21 3.47 11.41
N GLY A 85 5.11 3.22 10.73
CA GLY A 85 3.82 3.86 10.94
C GLY A 85 2.80 2.87 11.48
N ASP A 86 1.58 3.32 11.66
CA ASP A 86 0.46 2.50 12.12
C ASP A 86 0.19 1.37 11.09
N PRO A 87 0.28 0.09 11.50
CA PRO A 87 0.08 -1.03 10.59
C PRO A 87 -1.40 -1.28 10.25
N ARG A 88 -2.32 -0.72 11.02
CA ARG A 88 -3.76 -0.95 10.89
C ARG A 88 -4.31 -0.44 9.57
N ASP A 89 -5.47 -0.94 9.24
CA ASP A 89 -6.29 -0.40 8.16
C ASP A 89 -7.21 0.71 8.68
N CYS A 90 -7.72 1.53 7.78
CA CYS A 90 -8.75 2.51 8.08
C CYS A 90 -9.83 2.53 6.99
N VAL A 91 -11.04 2.88 7.39
CA VAL A 91 -12.14 3.23 6.47
C VAL A 91 -12.02 4.72 6.16
N ILE A 92 -11.94 5.07 4.89
CA ILE A 92 -12.06 6.44 4.40
C ILE A 92 -13.53 6.70 4.07
N GLY A 93 -14.09 7.73 4.66
CA GLY A 93 -15.50 8.11 4.51
C GLY A 93 -16.07 8.69 5.79
N LYS A 94 -17.33 9.09 5.74
CA LYS A 94 -18.02 9.75 6.87
C LYS A 94 -18.29 8.80 8.06
N HIS A 95 -18.37 7.51 7.79
CA HIS A 95 -18.80 6.50 8.75
C HIS A 95 -17.68 5.50 9.05
N SER A 96 -17.60 5.05 10.30
CA SER A 96 -16.78 3.89 10.65
C SER A 96 -17.35 2.63 10.02
N LEU A 97 -16.56 1.55 9.99
CA LEU A 97 -16.96 0.29 9.36
C LEU A 97 -18.32 -0.24 9.88
N ASN A 98 -18.56 -0.11 11.18
CA ASN A 98 -19.79 -0.57 11.83
C ASN A 98 -20.99 0.37 11.61
N GLN A 99 -20.74 1.61 11.23
CA GLN A 99 -21.77 2.63 10.99
C GLN A 99 -22.15 2.78 9.52
N LEU A 100 -21.42 2.11 8.61
CA LEU A 100 -21.81 2.10 7.20
C LEU A 100 -23.20 1.49 7.04
N PRO A 101 -24.11 2.13 6.29
CA PRO A 101 -25.42 1.56 5.99
C PRO A 101 -25.31 0.19 5.30
N ALA A 102 -26.31 -0.68 5.51
CA ALA A 102 -26.44 -1.91 4.74
C ALA A 102 -26.51 -1.61 3.23
N GLY A 103 -25.90 -2.44 2.42
CA GLY A 103 -25.78 -2.23 0.98
C GLY A 103 -24.67 -1.25 0.56
N SER A 104 -23.90 -0.65 1.50
CA SER A 104 -22.79 0.23 1.16
C SER A 104 -21.75 -0.45 0.31
N ARG A 105 -21.23 0.26 -0.69
CA ARG A 105 -20.14 -0.19 -1.57
C ARG A 105 -18.80 0.18 -0.94
N ILE A 106 -18.01 -0.84 -0.57
CA ILE A 106 -16.71 -0.66 0.08
C ILE A 106 -15.60 -1.00 -0.92
N GLY A 107 -14.79 0.00 -1.29
CA GLY A 107 -13.71 -0.15 -2.25
C GLY A 107 -12.45 -0.75 -1.63
N THR A 108 -11.99 -1.88 -2.16
CA THR A 108 -10.69 -2.48 -1.86
C THR A 108 -10.33 -3.53 -2.92
N SER A 109 -9.03 -3.74 -3.18
CA SER A 109 -8.52 -4.84 -4.01
C SER A 109 -7.65 -5.82 -3.23
N ALA A 110 -7.53 -5.64 -1.90
CA ALA A 110 -6.71 -6.51 -1.07
C ALA A 110 -7.48 -7.77 -0.65
N PRO A 111 -7.04 -9.00 -1.03
CA PRO A 111 -7.78 -10.23 -0.73
C PRO A 111 -8.10 -10.40 0.77
N ARG A 112 -7.13 -10.12 1.68
CA ARG A 112 -7.36 -10.24 3.11
C ARG A 112 -8.49 -9.33 3.62
N ARG A 113 -8.64 -8.11 3.04
CA ARG A 113 -9.71 -7.18 3.38
C ARG A 113 -11.05 -7.66 2.84
N ILE A 114 -11.04 -8.17 1.61
CA ILE A 114 -12.23 -8.73 0.97
C ILE A 114 -12.79 -9.88 1.82
N GLU A 115 -11.92 -10.81 2.21
CA GLU A 115 -12.36 -11.96 3.03
C GLU A 115 -12.84 -11.54 4.43
N ALA A 116 -12.13 -10.59 5.07
CA ALA A 116 -12.59 -10.05 6.34
C ALA A 116 -13.97 -9.37 6.21
N LEU A 117 -14.17 -8.55 5.19
CA LEU A 117 -15.46 -7.85 4.96
C LEU A 117 -16.62 -8.83 4.73
N LYS A 118 -16.41 -9.93 4.02
CA LYS A 118 -17.44 -10.96 3.84
C LYS A 118 -17.93 -11.55 5.16
N LEU A 119 -17.05 -11.63 6.16
CA LEU A 119 -17.39 -12.16 7.48
C LEU A 119 -18.03 -11.12 8.40
N ILE A 120 -17.49 -9.90 8.42
CA ILE A 120 -17.88 -8.86 9.39
C ILE A 120 -18.96 -7.93 8.88
N ARG A 121 -19.09 -7.76 7.57
CA ARG A 121 -20.10 -6.90 6.90
C ARG A 121 -20.66 -7.59 5.64
N PRO A 122 -21.28 -8.77 5.78
CA PRO A 122 -21.89 -9.49 4.67
C PRO A 122 -23.05 -8.73 4.02
N ASP A 123 -23.55 -7.71 4.70
CA ASP A 123 -24.59 -6.79 4.25
C ASP A 123 -24.07 -5.69 3.30
N CYS A 124 -22.75 -5.54 3.15
CA CYS A 124 -22.11 -4.57 2.25
C CYS A 124 -21.62 -5.22 0.96
N HIS A 125 -21.40 -4.40 -0.07
CA HIS A 125 -20.86 -4.82 -1.35
C HIS A 125 -19.38 -4.44 -1.47
N VAL A 126 -18.51 -5.41 -1.69
CA VAL A 126 -17.11 -5.13 -1.97
C VAL A 126 -16.95 -4.78 -3.45
N VAL A 127 -16.33 -3.64 -3.72
CA VAL A 127 -16.00 -3.15 -5.07
C VAL A 127 -14.49 -3.19 -5.23
N GLU A 128 -14.02 -3.85 -6.28
CA GLU A 128 -12.60 -3.84 -6.58
C GLU A 128 -12.16 -2.46 -7.06
N VAL A 129 -11.17 -1.87 -6.38
CA VAL A 129 -10.60 -0.56 -6.75
C VAL A 129 -9.09 -0.64 -6.87
N ARG A 130 -8.56 -0.19 -7.99
CA ARG A 130 -7.14 -0.18 -8.33
C ARG A 130 -6.64 1.23 -8.60
N GLY A 131 -5.35 1.36 -8.81
CA GLY A 131 -4.66 2.62 -9.01
C GLY A 131 -4.00 3.15 -7.74
N ASN A 132 -3.37 4.32 -7.87
CA ASN A 132 -2.74 5.01 -6.75
C ASN A 132 -3.79 5.56 -5.75
N VAL A 133 -3.31 6.12 -4.64
CA VAL A 133 -4.19 6.62 -3.56
C VAL A 133 -5.18 7.67 -4.07
N ASN A 134 -4.71 8.63 -4.86
CA ASN A 134 -5.57 9.71 -5.39
C ASN A 134 -6.64 9.16 -6.33
N THR A 135 -6.28 8.22 -7.21
CA THR A 135 -7.25 7.53 -8.08
C THR A 135 -8.33 6.84 -7.28
N ARG A 136 -7.96 6.17 -6.17
CA ARG A 136 -8.92 5.49 -5.29
C ARG A 136 -9.81 6.49 -4.55
N LEU A 137 -9.25 7.59 -4.01
CA LEU A 137 -10.04 8.63 -3.34
C LEU A 137 -11.07 9.27 -4.28
N ASN A 138 -10.72 9.46 -5.55
CA ASN A 138 -11.65 9.99 -6.55
C ASN A 138 -12.88 9.10 -6.76
N LYS A 139 -12.79 7.78 -6.49
CA LYS A 139 -13.95 6.88 -6.57
C LYS A 139 -15.00 7.11 -5.48
N ILE A 140 -14.62 7.66 -4.32
CA ILE A 140 -15.58 8.17 -3.33
C ILE A 140 -16.24 9.45 -3.87
N ASN A 141 -15.44 10.38 -4.39
CA ASN A 141 -15.93 11.66 -4.88
C ASN A 141 -16.88 11.50 -6.09
N SER A 142 -16.62 10.53 -6.95
CA SER A 142 -17.48 10.18 -8.10
C SER A 142 -18.74 9.38 -7.70
N GLY A 143 -18.85 8.95 -6.45
CA GLY A 143 -19.95 8.10 -6.00
C GLY A 143 -19.89 6.67 -6.53
N GLU A 144 -18.75 6.20 -7.01
CA GLU A 144 -18.55 4.79 -7.43
C GLU A 144 -18.51 3.85 -6.22
N VAL A 145 -17.94 4.32 -5.10
CA VAL A 145 -17.95 3.64 -3.81
C VAL A 145 -18.37 4.60 -2.69
N ASP A 146 -18.94 4.04 -1.63
CA ASP A 146 -19.40 4.82 -0.47
C ASP A 146 -18.31 4.97 0.59
N ALA A 147 -17.33 4.05 0.60
CA ALA A 147 -16.15 4.06 1.46
C ALA A 147 -14.98 3.32 0.80
N LEU A 148 -13.74 3.57 1.27
CA LEU A 148 -12.54 2.84 0.89
C LEU A 148 -11.87 2.25 2.13
N ILE A 149 -11.17 1.11 1.96
CA ILE A 149 -10.23 0.65 2.99
C ILE A 149 -8.80 0.83 2.49
N LEU A 150 -8.04 1.67 3.22
CA LEU A 150 -6.61 1.90 3.01
C LEU A 150 -5.82 1.53 4.27
N GLY A 151 -4.49 1.50 4.18
CA GLY A 151 -3.64 1.42 5.38
C GLY A 151 -3.58 2.77 6.08
N GLN A 152 -3.69 2.80 7.42
CA GLN A 152 -3.60 4.04 8.21
C GLN A 152 -2.30 4.80 7.90
N SER A 153 -1.18 4.09 7.83
CA SER A 153 0.12 4.68 7.50
C SER A 153 0.18 5.40 6.14
N VAL A 154 -0.77 5.16 5.23
CA VAL A 154 -0.87 5.88 3.96
C VAL A 154 -1.42 7.28 4.19
N ILE A 155 -2.46 7.39 5.03
CA ILE A 155 -3.08 8.67 5.40
C ILE A 155 -2.03 9.54 6.10
N ASP A 156 -1.35 8.97 7.09
CA ASP A 156 -0.34 9.66 7.90
C ASP A 156 0.82 10.19 7.04
N ARG A 157 1.38 9.33 6.17
CA ARG A 157 2.55 9.68 5.33
C ARG A 157 2.23 10.71 4.26
N MET A 158 1.04 10.63 3.68
CA MET A 158 0.64 11.58 2.64
C MET A 158 0.03 12.86 3.23
N GLY A 159 -0.16 12.94 4.55
CA GLY A 159 -0.81 14.08 5.20
C GLY A 159 -2.22 14.33 4.67
N LEU A 160 -2.98 13.26 4.42
CA LEU A 160 -4.30 13.37 3.81
C LEU A 160 -5.31 13.89 4.82
N ASP A 161 -5.90 15.05 4.54
CA ASP A 161 -7.02 15.60 5.30
C ASP A 161 -8.35 15.05 4.75
N VAL A 162 -8.66 13.82 5.12
CA VAL A 162 -9.89 13.12 4.72
C VAL A 162 -10.54 12.47 5.94
N PRO A 163 -11.88 12.48 6.04
CA PRO A 163 -12.56 11.74 7.11
C PRO A 163 -12.19 10.26 7.05
N HIS A 164 -11.66 9.75 8.15
CA HIS A 164 -11.28 8.34 8.24
C HIS A 164 -11.43 7.78 9.65
N HIS A 165 -11.57 6.47 9.76
CA HIS A 165 -11.76 5.74 11.00
C HIS A 165 -10.86 4.51 11.00
N THR A 166 -9.93 4.44 11.93
CA THR A 166 -9.02 3.29 12.09
C THR A 166 -9.79 2.03 12.46
N ILE A 167 -9.44 0.91 11.84
CA ILE A 167 -10.02 -0.41 12.09
C ILE A 167 -9.11 -1.15 13.09
N SER A 168 -9.70 -1.76 14.13
CA SER A 168 -8.94 -2.59 15.08
C SER A 168 -8.29 -3.78 14.37
N GLU A 169 -7.10 -4.17 14.84
CA GLU A 169 -6.38 -5.37 14.37
C GLU A 169 -7.17 -6.66 14.63
N GLU A 170 -8.03 -6.68 15.64
CA GLU A 170 -8.93 -7.79 15.94
C GLU A 170 -10.04 -7.95 14.88
N VAL A 171 -10.37 -6.85 14.18
CA VAL A 171 -11.41 -6.83 13.14
C VAL A 171 -10.83 -7.16 11.77
N ILE A 172 -9.74 -6.48 11.41
CA ILE A 172 -8.99 -6.78 10.17
C ILE A 172 -7.51 -6.86 10.51
N LEU A 173 -6.96 -8.07 10.51
CA LEU A 173 -5.54 -8.30 10.77
C LEU A 173 -4.68 -7.60 9.70
N PRO A 174 -3.72 -6.75 10.09
CA PRO A 174 -2.80 -6.12 9.15
C PRO A 174 -1.98 -7.12 8.33
N ALA A 175 -1.54 -6.71 7.14
CA ALA A 175 -0.59 -7.52 6.38
C ALA A 175 0.76 -7.57 7.09
N ALA A 176 1.49 -8.68 6.96
CA ALA A 176 2.87 -8.75 7.42
C ALA A 176 3.69 -7.61 6.79
N GLY A 177 4.45 -6.89 7.60
CA GLY A 177 5.22 -5.73 7.15
C GLY A 177 4.41 -4.44 6.92
N ALA A 178 3.09 -4.43 7.20
CA ALA A 178 2.28 -3.22 7.10
C ALA A 178 2.87 -2.07 7.95
N GLY A 179 2.74 -0.84 7.47
CA GLY A 179 3.27 0.35 8.14
C GLY A 179 4.77 0.55 8.02
N LYS A 180 5.55 -0.45 7.60
CA LYS A 180 7.02 -0.37 7.55
C LYS A 180 7.52 0.03 6.16
N VAL A 181 8.57 0.85 6.14
CA VAL A 181 9.40 1.14 4.96
C VAL A 181 10.79 0.56 5.20
N VAL A 182 11.32 -0.13 4.22
CA VAL A 182 12.61 -0.82 4.29
C VAL A 182 13.54 -0.35 3.17
N VAL A 183 14.84 -0.50 3.42
CA VAL A 183 15.92 -0.28 2.45
C VAL A 183 16.44 -1.63 2.00
N GLN A 184 16.63 -1.79 0.70
CA GLN A 184 17.27 -2.93 0.06
C GLN A 184 18.51 -2.44 -0.70
N VAL A 185 19.59 -3.21 -0.63
CA VAL A 185 20.84 -2.99 -1.37
C VAL A 185 21.21 -4.21 -2.16
#